data_257500213e8ad12d9402b2f5f3041fe9
#
_entry.id   257500213e8ad12d9402b2f5f3041fe9
#
_cell.length_a   1.000
_cell.length_b   1.000
_cell.length_c   1.000
_cell.angle_alpha   90.00
_cell.angle_beta   90.00
_cell.angle_gamma   90.00
#
_symmetry.space_group_name_H-M   'P 1'
#
loop_
_entity.id
_entity.type
_entity.pdbx_description
1 polymer ?
#
loop_
_entity_poly.entity_id
_entity_poly.type
_entity_poly.pdbx_seq_one_letter_code
_entity_poly.pdbx_strand_id
1 'polypeptide(L)'
;MTVTTRAQRRREEQKTGPFWWAGQIVSWLALFTVLCLLAVMVVIPNLGGGTAYTVLTGSMRPDYPPGQLIVVKPVPVEDIQVGDVLTYQLESGKPGVVTHRVASVNSSLSGEQQFVLRGDANNTDDAPIVAEQVRGKLWYSLPWLGYLNSALSASQRTWLAWLAIGGLLSYSLVMFAGAWRDHRRRKTS
;
A
#
# COMPACT_ATOMS: atom_id res chain seq x y z
N MET A 1 -35.63 -10.55 -43.03
CA MET A 1 -35.98 -9.40 -42.16
C MET A 1 -36.38 -9.93 -40.78
N THR A 2 -35.51 -9.88 -39.80
CA THR A 2 -35.79 -10.35 -38.43
C THR A 2 -36.53 -9.26 -37.70
N VAL A 3 -37.82 -9.48 -37.40
CA VAL A 3 -38.68 -8.56 -36.62
C VAL A 3 -38.28 -8.67 -35.15
N THR A 4 -37.50 -7.71 -34.67
CA THR A 4 -37.22 -7.58 -33.23
C THR A 4 -38.50 -7.23 -32.47
N THR A 5 -38.90 -8.08 -31.52
CA THR A 5 -40.09 -7.87 -30.68
C THR A 5 -39.93 -6.65 -29.80
N ARG A 6 -41.03 -5.93 -29.47
CA ARG A 6 -41.06 -4.75 -28.58
C ARG A 6 -40.38 -5.02 -27.23
N ALA A 7 -40.42 -6.26 -26.73
CA ALA A 7 -39.76 -6.69 -25.51
C ALA A 7 -38.23 -6.72 -25.63
N GLN A 8 -37.70 -7.05 -26.83
CA GLN A 8 -36.25 -7.03 -27.09
C GLN A 8 -35.72 -5.60 -27.18
N ARG A 9 -36.47 -4.68 -27.84
CA ARG A 9 -36.11 -3.26 -27.87
C ARG A 9 -36.09 -2.61 -26.50
N ARG A 10 -37.11 -2.89 -25.64
CA ARG A 10 -37.09 -2.38 -24.23
C ARG A 10 -35.95 -2.90 -23.42
N ARG A 11 -35.47 -4.15 -23.62
CA ARG A 11 -34.27 -4.70 -22.93
C ARG A 11 -32.98 -4.06 -23.44
N GLU A 12 -32.89 -3.67 -24.68
CA GLU A 12 -31.74 -2.96 -25.24
C GLU A 12 -31.71 -1.50 -24.79
N GLU A 13 -32.85 -0.82 -24.75
CA GLU A 13 -32.96 0.55 -24.19
C GLU A 13 -32.66 0.64 -22.69
N GLN A 14 -32.98 -0.39 -21.91
CA GLN A 14 -32.59 -0.46 -20.50
C GLN A 14 -31.08 -0.63 -20.27
N LYS A 15 -30.38 -1.25 -21.21
CA LYS A 15 -28.93 -1.43 -21.15
C LYS A 15 -28.13 -0.19 -21.59
N THR A 16 -28.78 0.80 -22.17
CA THR A 16 -28.14 2.02 -22.69
C THR A 16 -28.59 3.30 -21.99
N GLY A 17 -29.38 3.18 -20.94
CA GLY A 17 -29.85 4.33 -20.16
C GLY A 17 -28.71 5.04 -19.39
N PRO A 18 -28.85 6.36 -19.11
CA PRO A 18 -27.82 7.14 -18.42
C PRO A 18 -27.47 6.56 -17.04
N PHE A 19 -28.43 5.97 -16.34
CA PHE A 19 -28.18 5.30 -15.04
C PHE A 19 -27.33 4.04 -15.17
N TRP A 20 -27.45 3.28 -16.26
CA TRP A 20 -26.58 2.13 -16.52
C TRP A 20 -25.13 2.56 -16.76
N TRP A 21 -24.94 3.61 -17.58
CA TRP A 21 -23.61 4.18 -17.81
C TRP A 21 -22.98 4.76 -16.55
N ALA A 22 -23.77 5.48 -15.74
CA ALA A 22 -23.32 6.00 -14.44
C ALA A 22 -22.88 4.86 -13.51
N GLY A 23 -23.69 3.79 -13.40
CA GLY A 23 -23.34 2.60 -12.60
C GLY A 23 -22.03 1.93 -13.10
N GLN A 24 -21.85 1.86 -14.41
CA GLN A 24 -20.63 1.29 -14.99
C GLN A 24 -19.40 2.14 -14.69
N ILE A 25 -19.50 3.47 -14.82
CA ILE A 25 -18.41 4.40 -14.50
C ILE A 25 -18.05 4.30 -13.01
N VAL A 26 -19.04 4.32 -12.11
CA VAL A 26 -18.81 4.19 -10.68
C VAL A 26 -18.12 2.86 -10.35
N SER A 27 -18.55 1.75 -10.97
CA SER A 27 -17.93 0.43 -10.77
C SER A 27 -16.47 0.40 -11.23
N TRP A 28 -16.16 1.01 -12.38
CA TRP A 28 -14.78 1.11 -12.86
C TRP A 28 -13.91 1.99 -11.96
N LEU A 29 -14.45 3.12 -11.49
CA LEU A 29 -13.75 4.01 -10.55
C LEU A 29 -13.48 3.30 -9.22
N ALA A 30 -14.48 2.59 -8.67
CA ALA A 30 -14.31 1.82 -7.46
C ALA A 30 -13.26 0.72 -7.62
N LEU A 31 -13.30 -0.03 -8.70
CA LEU A 31 -12.30 -1.05 -9.03
C LEU A 31 -10.90 -0.45 -9.14
N PHE A 32 -10.76 0.65 -9.88
CA PHE A 32 -9.48 1.34 -10.05
C PHE A 32 -8.93 1.84 -8.71
N THR A 33 -9.78 2.42 -7.84
CA THR A 33 -9.39 2.88 -6.51
C THR A 33 -8.87 1.72 -5.66
N VAL A 34 -9.59 0.59 -5.63
CA VAL A 34 -9.15 -0.61 -4.88
C VAL A 34 -7.82 -1.13 -5.40
N LEU A 35 -7.64 -1.16 -6.73
CA LEU A 35 -6.37 -1.58 -7.33
C LEU A 35 -5.21 -0.65 -6.98
N CYS A 36 -5.42 0.67 -7.00
CA CYS A 36 -4.41 1.64 -6.60
C CYS A 36 -4.04 1.48 -5.12
N LEU A 37 -5.01 1.29 -4.23
CA LEU A 37 -4.76 1.05 -2.81
C LEU A 37 -3.96 -0.24 -2.58
N LEU A 38 -4.34 -1.33 -3.25
CA LEU A 38 -3.58 -2.59 -3.18
C LEU A 38 -2.16 -2.43 -3.71
N ALA A 39 -1.99 -1.72 -4.82
CA ALA A 39 -0.66 -1.46 -5.38
C ALA A 39 0.22 -0.71 -4.38
N VAL A 40 -0.28 0.38 -3.81
CA VAL A 40 0.51 1.26 -2.94
C VAL A 40 0.75 0.65 -1.55
N MET A 41 -0.22 -0.12 -1.00
CA MET A 41 -0.09 -0.71 0.33
C MET A 41 0.64 -2.05 0.35
N VAL A 42 0.61 -2.80 -0.75
CA VAL A 42 1.09 -4.18 -0.78
C VAL A 42 2.12 -4.41 -1.88
N VAL A 43 1.78 -4.10 -3.14
CA VAL A 43 2.63 -4.47 -4.28
C VAL A 43 3.92 -3.66 -4.30
N ILE A 44 3.83 -2.34 -4.21
CA ILE A 44 5.00 -1.44 -4.26
C ILE A 44 5.96 -1.72 -3.09
N PRO A 45 5.52 -1.80 -1.82
CA PRO A 45 6.42 -2.16 -0.73
C PRO A 45 7.11 -3.51 -0.95
N ASN A 46 6.35 -4.56 -1.27
CA ASN A 46 6.93 -5.89 -1.46
C ASN A 46 7.94 -5.95 -2.63
N LEU A 47 7.64 -5.33 -3.77
CA LEU A 47 8.57 -5.29 -4.91
C LEU A 47 9.79 -4.42 -4.63
N GLY A 48 9.63 -3.35 -3.85
CA GLY A 48 10.72 -2.44 -3.47
C GLY A 48 11.56 -2.90 -2.28
N GLY A 49 11.25 -4.06 -1.67
CA GLY A 49 11.90 -4.55 -0.46
C GLY A 49 11.54 -3.73 0.79
N GLY A 50 10.45 -2.95 0.72
CA GLY A 50 9.99 -2.11 1.84
C GLY A 50 9.05 -2.86 2.79
N THR A 51 8.93 -2.32 4.00
CA THR A 51 8.00 -2.79 5.03
C THR A 51 7.06 -1.68 5.45
N ALA A 52 5.77 -2.00 5.52
CA ALA A 52 4.74 -1.05 5.92
C ALA A 52 4.48 -1.13 7.43
N TYR A 53 4.49 0.03 8.10
CA TYR A 53 4.17 0.19 9.53
C TYR A 53 3.06 1.22 9.71
N THR A 54 2.36 1.13 10.83
CA THR A 54 1.36 2.12 11.25
C THR A 54 1.92 2.96 12.37
N VAL A 55 1.85 4.27 12.24
CA VAL A 55 2.19 5.20 13.30
C VAL A 55 1.12 5.11 14.39
N LEU A 56 1.51 4.71 15.60
CA LEU A 56 0.60 4.51 16.73
C LEU A 56 0.61 5.67 17.73
N THR A 57 1.72 6.41 17.81
CA THR A 57 1.95 7.46 18.80
C THR A 57 2.07 8.84 18.17
N GLY A 58 1.99 9.89 18.97
CA GLY A 58 2.12 11.27 18.51
C GLY A 58 3.54 11.82 18.48
N SER A 59 4.57 11.01 18.74
CA SER A 59 5.97 11.47 18.82
C SER A 59 6.51 12.11 17.54
N MET A 60 5.92 11.77 16.38
CA MET A 60 6.32 12.29 15.06
C MET A 60 5.36 13.34 14.50
N ARG A 61 4.55 13.97 15.38
CA ARG A 61 3.72 15.12 14.95
C ARG A 61 4.61 16.34 14.68
N PRO A 62 4.20 17.24 13.76
CA PRO A 62 2.97 17.21 12.96
C PRO A 62 3.02 16.32 11.72
N ASP A 63 4.21 15.96 11.22
CA ASP A 63 4.41 15.38 9.89
C ASP A 63 3.82 13.95 9.75
N TYR A 64 3.93 13.15 10.82
CA TYR A 64 3.47 11.75 10.83
C TYR A 64 2.55 11.47 12.02
N PRO A 65 1.28 11.94 11.97
CA PRO A 65 0.34 11.73 13.07
C PRO A 65 -0.09 10.25 13.20
N PRO A 66 -0.63 9.83 14.37
CA PRO A 66 -1.20 8.51 14.58
C PRO A 66 -2.24 8.16 13.50
N GLY A 67 -2.24 6.89 13.08
CA GLY A 67 -3.12 6.41 12.00
C GLY A 67 -2.53 6.60 10.60
N GLN A 68 -1.35 7.17 10.47
CA GLN A 68 -0.63 7.25 9.20
C GLN A 68 0.06 5.93 8.90
N LEU A 69 0.00 5.50 7.65
CA LEU A 69 0.82 4.41 7.13
C LEU A 69 2.16 4.98 6.70
N ILE A 70 3.23 4.37 7.15
CA ILE A 70 4.59 4.65 6.69
C ILE A 70 5.17 3.39 6.04
N VAL A 71 5.86 3.57 4.92
CA VAL A 71 6.61 2.50 4.28
C VAL A 71 8.08 2.84 4.39
N VAL A 72 8.85 1.92 4.98
CA VAL A 72 10.29 2.07 5.13
C VAL A 72 11.01 1.08 4.25
N LYS A 73 12.18 1.48 3.76
CA LYS A 73 13.03 0.67 2.89
C LYS A 73 14.39 0.48 3.56
N PRO A 74 14.95 -0.74 3.57
CA PRO A 74 16.34 -0.95 4.00
C PRO A 74 17.28 -0.03 3.23
N VAL A 75 18.23 0.56 3.91
CA VAL A 75 19.22 1.48 3.36
C VAL A 75 20.58 1.11 3.92
N PRO A 76 21.66 1.22 3.14
CA PRO A 76 23.04 1.11 3.64
C PRO A 76 23.26 2.11 4.77
N VAL A 77 24.04 1.72 5.78
CA VAL A 77 24.26 2.53 6.99
C VAL A 77 24.98 3.84 6.64
N GLU A 78 25.88 3.80 5.67
CA GLU A 78 26.62 4.94 5.13
C GLU A 78 25.76 6.00 4.45
N ASP A 79 24.55 5.63 4.02
CA ASP A 79 23.59 6.53 3.35
C ASP A 79 22.64 7.22 4.34
N ILE A 80 22.76 6.89 5.65
CA ILE A 80 21.92 7.50 6.69
C ILE A 80 22.50 8.87 7.08
N GLN A 81 21.67 9.90 7.01
CA GLN A 81 22.04 11.28 7.26
C GLN A 81 21.18 11.90 8.37
N VAL A 82 21.68 12.95 8.99
CA VAL A 82 20.90 13.78 9.93
C VAL A 82 19.67 14.34 9.20
N GLY A 83 18.52 14.23 9.86
CA GLY A 83 17.22 14.61 9.30
C GLY A 83 16.44 13.46 8.67
N ASP A 84 17.06 12.32 8.39
CA ASP A 84 16.36 11.14 7.90
C ASP A 84 15.40 10.59 8.95
N VAL A 85 14.25 10.09 8.50
CA VAL A 85 13.30 9.39 9.36
C VAL A 85 13.56 7.90 9.27
N LEU A 86 13.93 7.29 10.38
CA LEU A 86 14.25 5.88 10.49
C LEU A 86 13.24 5.14 11.35
N THR A 87 12.94 3.91 10.96
CA THR A 87 12.29 2.92 11.83
C THR A 87 13.36 1.96 12.35
N TYR A 88 13.42 1.80 13.66
CA TYR A 88 14.40 0.97 14.33
C TYR A 88 13.76 0.12 15.42
N GLN A 89 14.44 -0.95 15.82
CA GLN A 89 14.05 -1.77 16.98
C GLN A 89 14.60 -1.18 18.27
N LEU A 90 13.76 -1.12 19.31
CA LEU A 90 14.20 -0.72 20.66
C LEU A 90 15.24 -1.69 21.19
N GLU A 91 15.05 -2.98 20.95
CA GLU A 91 16.01 -4.03 21.29
C GLU A 91 16.21 -4.90 20.04
N SER A 92 17.48 -5.14 19.71
CA SER A 92 17.83 -5.95 18.54
C SER A 92 17.17 -7.32 18.58
N GLY A 93 16.49 -7.71 17.49
CA GLY A 93 15.78 -8.99 17.37
C GLY A 93 14.37 -9.03 17.98
N LYS A 94 13.93 -8.00 18.72
CA LYS A 94 12.56 -7.93 19.26
C LYS A 94 11.57 -7.23 18.31
N PRO A 95 10.28 -7.57 18.35
CA PRO A 95 9.29 -7.05 17.38
C PRO A 95 8.92 -5.57 17.61
N GLY A 96 9.26 -4.98 18.75
CA GLY A 96 8.95 -3.57 19.03
C GLY A 96 9.78 -2.63 18.17
N VAL A 97 9.09 -1.77 17.38
CA VAL A 97 9.74 -0.75 16.53
C VAL A 97 9.29 0.64 16.91
N VAL A 98 10.18 1.60 16.71
CA VAL A 98 9.92 3.04 16.85
C VAL A 98 10.37 3.73 15.57
N THR A 99 9.71 4.84 15.25
CA THR A 99 10.07 5.65 14.07
C THR A 99 10.33 7.06 14.56
N HIS A 100 11.57 7.52 14.41
CA HIS A 100 12.00 8.86 14.80
C HIS A 100 12.97 9.43 13.76
N ARG A 101 13.31 10.71 13.91
CA ARG A 101 14.24 11.43 13.03
C ARG A 101 15.65 11.39 13.57
N VAL A 102 16.63 11.20 12.70
CA VAL A 102 18.04 11.23 13.03
C VAL A 102 18.43 12.64 13.46
N ALA A 103 18.79 12.80 14.72
CA ALA A 103 19.28 14.04 15.32
C ALA A 103 20.81 14.18 15.17
N SER A 104 21.55 13.08 15.34
CA SER A 104 22.99 13.05 15.10
C SER A 104 23.47 11.66 14.66
N VAL A 105 24.57 11.65 13.91
CA VAL A 105 25.30 10.45 13.52
C VAL A 105 26.69 10.55 14.16
N ASN A 106 27.03 9.57 14.97
CA ASN A 106 28.27 9.52 15.73
C ASN A 106 29.06 8.27 15.33
N SER A 107 30.38 8.35 15.40
CA SER A 107 31.23 7.16 15.30
C SER A 107 31.70 6.80 16.69
N SER A 108 31.53 5.54 17.10
CA SER A 108 32.10 5.02 18.34
C SER A 108 33.63 4.98 18.24
N LEU A 109 34.31 4.91 19.40
CA LEU A 109 35.76 4.70 19.46
C LEU A 109 36.20 3.39 18.76
N SER A 110 35.31 2.43 18.63
CA SER A 110 35.49 1.18 17.85
C SER A 110 35.33 1.35 16.33
N GLY A 111 35.00 2.54 15.84
CA GLY A 111 34.69 2.81 14.42
C GLY A 111 33.27 2.44 14.01
N GLU A 112 32.44 1.96 14.93
CA GLU A 112 31.05 1.59 14.67
C GLU A 112 30.15 2.84 14.65
N GLN A 113 29.27 2.94 13.65
CA GLN A 113 28.34 4.07 13.56
C GLN A 113 27.20 3.92 14.55
N GLN A 114 26.91 5.00 15.27
CA GLN A 114 25.80 5.11 16.20
C GLN A 114 24.90 6.27 15.77
N PHE A 115 23.62 6.07 15.91
CA PHE A 115 22.60 7.06 15.56
C PHE A 115 21.85 7.48 16.81
N VAL A 116 21.75 8.79 17.00
CA VAL A 116 20.85 9.37 18.01
C VAL A 116 19.62 9.88 17.26
N LEU A 117 18.45 9.44 17.69
CA LEU A 117 17.19 9.83 17.08
C LEU A 117 16.35 10.63 18.08
N ARG A 118 15.37 11.36 17.52
CA ARG A 118 14.40 12.10 18.31
C ARG A 118 13.07 12.17 17.58
N GLY A 119 11.98 11.99 18.31
CA GLY A 119 10.64 12.24 17.78
C GLY A 119 10.43 13.74 17.53
N ASP A 120 9.79 14.09 16.43
CA ASP A 120 9.58 15.50 16.05
C ASP A 120 8.81 16.31 17.10
N ALA A 121 7.95 15.64 17.89
CA ALA A 121 7.23 16.23 19.03
C ALA A 121 7.90 16.03 20.39
N ASN A 122 9.07 15.39 20.44
CA ASN A 122 9.78 15.11 21.70
C ASN A 122 10.81 16.20 22.01
N ASN A 123 11.02 16.47 23.30
CA ASN A 123 12.02 17.42 23.78
C ASN A 123 13.37 16.77 24.13
N THR A 124 13.43 15.44 24.09
CA THR A 124 14.61 14.65 24.47
C THR A 124 14.99 13.68 23.36
N ASP A 125 16.28 13.44 23.25
CA ASP A 125 16.83 12.45 22.34
C ASP A 125 16.60 11.04 22.90
N ASP A 126 16.49 10.07 21.98
CA ASP A 126 16.48 8.65 22.32
C ASP A 126 17.89 8.19 22.70
N ALA A 127 17.97 7.04 23.37
CA ALA A 127 19.25 6.38 23.57
C ALA A 127 19.91 6.06 22.22
N PRO A 128 21.25 6.19 22.09
CA PRO A 128 21.95 5.86 20.86
C PRO A 128 21.65 4.43 20.42
N ILE A 129 21.41 4.24 19.13
CA ILE A 129 21.20 2.93 18.51
C ILE A 129 22.33 2.58 17.56
N VAL A 130 22.51 1.29 17.31
CA VAL A 130 23.48 0.73 16.36
C VAL A 130 22.80 0.32 15.04
N ALA A 131 23.61 0.09 14.03
CA ALA A 131 23.16 -0.23 12.68
C ALA A 131 22.19 -1.42 12.62
N GLU A 132 22.44 -2.47 13.43
CA GLU A 132 21.63 -3.70 13.45
C GLU A 132 20.20 -3.48 13.94
N GLN A 133 19.96 -2.40 14.68
CA GLN A 133 18.63 -2.04 15.13
C GLN A 133 17.83 -1.32 14.05
N VAL A 134 18.46 -0.76 13.02
CA VAL A 134 17.79 -0.03 11.95
C VAL A 134 17.03 -1.01 11.06
N ARG A 135 15.73 -0.75 10.85
CA ARG A 135 14.87 -1.53 9.95
C ARG A 135 14.71 -0.89 8.60
N GLY A 136 14.88 0.41 8.52
CA GLY A 136 14.92 1.14 7.26
C GLY A 136 14.61 2.62 7.42
N LYS A 137 14.85 3.33 6.32
CA LYS A 137 14.55 4.76 6.15
C LYS A 137 13.15 4.93 5.55
N LEU A 138 12.45 5.94 5.97
CA LEU A 138 11.14 6.29 5.42
C LEU A 138 11.26 6.52 3.91
N TRP A 139 10.45 5.78 3.15
CA TRP A 139 10.36 5.91 1.70
C TRP A 139 9.16 6.79 1.30
N TYR A 140 7.98 6.46 1.82
CA TYR A 140 6.78 7.28 1.66
C TYR A 140 5.79 7.04 2.80
N SER A 141 4.84 7.94 2.92
CA SER A 141 3.78 7.84 3.92
C SER A 141 2.41 8.14 3.29
N LEU A 142 1.37 7.57 3.88
CA LEU A 142 0.00 7.72 3.42
C LEU A 142 -0.90 8.04 4.62
N PRO A 143 -1.56 9.20 4.61
CA PRO A 143 -2.46 9.57 5.69
C PRO A 143 -3.65 8.59 5.76
N TRP A 144 -4.15 8.33 6.97
CA TRP A 144 -5.36 7.55 7.27
C TRP A 144 -5.27 6.04 6.95
N LEU A 145 -4.41 5.59 6.05
CA LEU A 145 -4.29 4.19 5.63
C LEU A 145 -3.65 3.28 6.69
N GLY A 146 -3.02 3.84 7.70
CA GLY A 146 -2.51 3.09 8.84
C GLY A 146 -3.60 2.39 9.65
N TYR A 147 -4.78 2.98 9.76
CA TYR A 147 -5.91 2.33 10.42
C TYR A 147 -6.35 1.05 9.71
N LEU A 148 -6.38 1.07 8.37
CA LEU A 148 -6.67 -0.12 7.57
C LEU A 148 -5.54 -1.15 7.70
N ASN A 149 -4.29 -0.69 7.71
CA ASN A 149 -3.13 -1.55 7.89
C ASN A 149 -3.10 -2.24 9.26
N SER A 150 -3.48 -1.55 10.33
CA SER A 150 -3.51 -2.10 11.69
C SER A 150 -4.72 -3.01 11.95
N ALA A 151 -5.83 -2.80 11.23
CA ALA A 151 -7.02 -3.65 11.34
C ALA A 151 -6.82 -5.03 10.72
N LEU A 152 -5.82 -5.20 9.85
CA LEU A 152 -5.54 -6.44 9.14
C LEU A 152 -4.16 -6.97 9.54
N SER A 153 -4.09 -8.24 9.89
CA SER A 153 -2.80 -8.92 10.09
C SER A 153 -2.01 -9.05 8.78
N ALA A 154 -0.71 -9.24 8.85
CA ALA A 154 0.15 -9.40 7.66
C ALA A 154 -0.34 -10.55 6.75
N SER A 155 -0.76 -11.69 7.34
CA SER A 155 -1.29 -12.82 6.57
C SER A 155 -2.62 -12.48 5.91
N GLN A 156 -3.53 -11.79 6.60
CA GLN A 156 -4.82 -11.39 6.04
C GLN A 156 -4.64 -10.44 4.84
N ARG A 157 -3.72 -9.49 4.92
CA ARG A 157 -3.40 -8.59 3.79
C ARG A 157 -2.90 -9.37 2.57
N THR A 158 -2.00 -10.33 2.79
CA THR A 158 -1.48 -11.19 1.73
C THR A 158 -2.59 -12.03 1.10
N TRP A 159 -3.45 -12.65 1.89
CA TRP A 159 -4.59 -13.41 1.38
C TRP A 159 -5.58 -12.56 0.60
N LEU A 160 -5.92 -11.37 1.11
CA LEU A 160 -6.81 -10.44 0.41
C LEU A 160 -6.21 -9.97 -0.93
N ALA A 161 -4.90 -9.72 -0.96
CA ALA A 161 -4.22 -9.39 -2.22
C ALA A 161 -4.31 -10.55 -3.23
N TRP A 162 -4.06 -11.79 -2.83
CA TRP A 162 -4.19 -12.96 -3.70
C TRP A 162 -5.62 -13.20 -4.17
N LEU A 163 -6.62 -13.01 -3.29
CA LEU A 163 -8.04 -13.09 -3.66
C LEU A 163 -8.42 -12.02 -4.68
N ALA A 164 -7.96 -10.78 -4.49
CA ALA A 164 -8.22 -9.70 -5.45
C ALA A 164 -7.57 -9.97 -6.81
N ILE A 165 -6.31 -10.41 -6.82
CA ILE A 165 -5.58 -10.78 -8.05
C ILE A 165 -6.29 -11.94 -8.76
N GLY A 166 -6.61 -13.02 -8.02
CA GLY A 166 -7.30 -14.19 -8.56
C GLY A 166 -8.69 -13.87 -9.10
N GLY A 167 -9.45 -13.01 -8.39
CA GLY A 167 -10.76 -12.54 -8.84
C GLY A 167 -10.68 -11.72 -10.14
N LEU A 168 -9.69 -10.83 -10.24
CA LEU A 168 -9.47 -10.03 -11.45
C LEU A 168 -9.05 -10.88 -12.64
N LEU A 169 -8.15 -11.83 -12.43
CA LEU A 169 -7.72 -12.75 -13.48
C LEU A 169 -8.89 -13.62 -13.95
N SER A 170 -9.70 -14.14 -13.03
CA SER A 170 -10.89 -14.93 -13.35
C SER A 170 -11.92 -14.12 -14.14
N TYR A 171 -12.19 -12.88 -13.70
CA TYR A 171 -13.07 -11.96 -14.43
C TYR A 171 -12.55 -11.66 -15.83
N SER A 172 -11.26 -11.37 -15.97
CA SER A 172 -10.60 -11.10 -17.25
C SER A 172 -10.72 -12.30 -18.20
N LEU A 173 -10.50 -13.53 -17.70
CA LEU A 173 -10.64 -14.77 -18.47
C LEU A 173 -12.07 -14.99 -18.96
N VAL A 174 -13.07 -14.78 -18.10
CA VAL A 174 -14.49 -14.92 -18.47
C VAL A 174 -14.87 -13.91 -19.54
N MET A 175 -14.45 -12.65 -19.41
CA MET A 175 -14.70 -11.61 -20.40
C MET A 175 -14.03 -11.92 -21.74
N PHE A 176 -12.77 -12.37 -21.70
CA PHE A 176 -12.03 -12.75 -22.91
C PHE A 176 -12.65 -13.96 -23.62
N ALA A 177 -13.02 -14.99 -22.85
CA ALA A 177 -13.69 -16.18 -23.40
C ALA A 177 -15.06 -15.83 -24.00
N GLY A 178 -15.81 -14.91 -23.39
CA GLY A 178 -17.06 -14.36 -23.91
C GLY A 178 -16.86 -13.66 -25.25
N ALA A 179 -15.92 -12.72 -25.29
CA ALA A 179 -15.59 -11.98 -26.51
C ALA A 179 -15.11 -12.89 -27.64
N TRP A 180 -14.29 -13.89 -27.33
CA TRP A 180 -13.81 -14.86 -28.31
C TRP A 180 -14.92 -15.73 -28.88
N ARG A 181 -15.87 -16.16 -28.03
CA ARG A 181 -17.03 -16.94 -28.42
C ARG A 181 -17.96 -16.14 -29.36
N ASP A 182 -18.16 -14.85 -29.08
CA ASP A 182 -18.97 -13.95 -29.92
C ASP A 182 -18.29 -13.67 -31.24
N HIS A 183 -16.95 -13.51 -31.24
CA HIS A 183 -16.19 -13.34 -32.49
C HIS A 183 -16.27 -14.59 -33.41
N ARG A 184 -16.19 -15.79 -32.84
CA ARG A 184 -16.36 -17.04 -33.61
C ARG A 184 -17.77 -17.17 -34.23
N ARG A 185 -18.81 -16.83 -33.44
CA ARG A 185 -20.20 -16.89 -33.92
C ARG A 185 -20.46 -15.95 -35.13
N ARG A 186 -19.81 -14.78 -35.14
CA ARG A 186 -19.93 -13.83 -36.28
C ARG A 186 -19.22 -14.28 -37.56
N LYS A 187 -18.26 -15.20 -37.47
CA LYS A 187 -17.55 -15.74 -38.66
C LYS A 187 -18.27 -16.93 -39.30
N THR A 188 -19.22 -17.55 -38.62
CA THR A 188 -19.96 -18.73 -39.09
C THR A 188 -21.39 -18.40 -39.54
N SER A 189 -21.79 -17.13 -39.51
CA SER A 189 -23.04 -16.58 -40.03
C SER A 189 -22.77 -15.67 -41.23
#